data_7e7165208057b619eb5f0a00e82a0984
#
_entry.id   7e7165208057b619eb5f0a00e82a0984
#
_cell.length_a   1.000
_cell.length_b   1.000
_cell.length_c   1.000
_cell.angle_alpha   90.00
_cell.angle_beta   90.00
_cell.angle_gamma   90.00
#
_symmetry.space_group_name_H-M   'P 1'
#
loop_
_entity.id
_entity.type
_entity.pdbx_description
1 polymer ?
#
loop_
_entity_poly.entity_id
_entity_poly.type
_entity_poly.pdbx_seq_one_letter_code
_entity_poly.pdbx_strand_id
1 'polypeptide(L)'
;MKPLNLLLTILMIFLACAGFSQTAEQQKMIEKAKKMQDSIMNTAMYKELQQINDQAELEKKSKKEAVKTSVKQNNKDSNSKPKLENYPFGSLEVNVMVIPFGMDNAIKIGTMSKSGDIQFDFPSELKNISKDNQESESSKLWYTLFSQCDNGKDMVSEKTNIFSFDTGALSLWTNDDRYVGVIFTVSDEVLMPWVEDPAYMEPVLGSYFELIYVAKPFQYNGECITTRMLDEGDAQITYNYNLNLKAGFNFIEYSIEHIYKTDPNIMASFPDKVLVKNTVGIPNCKWIGKYF
;
A
#
# COMPACT_ATOMS: atom_id res chain seq x y z
N MET A 1 -12.61 -2.16 -12.71
CA MET A 1 -14.03 -2.43 -13.06
C MET A 1 -14.07 -3.49 -14.14
N LYS A 2 -14.73 -4.63 -13.90
CA LYS A 2 -14.84 -5.69 -14.91
C LYS A 2 -15.63 -5.12 -16.11
N PRO A 3 -15.20 -5.34 -17.35
CA PRO A 3 -15.85 -4.74 -18.54
C PRO A 3 -17.33 -5.07 -18.67
N LEU A 4 -17.77 -6.16 -18.04
CA LEU A 4 -19.18 -6.59 -18.02
C LEU A 4 -20.07 -5.64 -17.19
N ASN A 5 -19.57 -5.09 -16.08
CA ASN A 5 -20.33 -4.15 -15.25
C ASN A 5 -20.50 -2.79 -15.94
N LEU A 6 -19.51 -2.36 -16.71
CA LEU A 6 -19.60 -1.13 -17.50
C LEU A 6 -20.68 -1.24 -18.58
N LEU A 7 -20.81 -2.40 -19.23
CA LEU A 7 -21.83 -2.65 -20.25
C LEU A 7 -23.24 -2.66 -19.64
N LEU A 8 -23.40 -3.24 -18.43
CA LEU A 8 -24.67 -3.26 -17.70
C LEU A 8 -25.09 -1.86 -17.24
N THR A 9 -24.15 -1.05 -16.78
CA THR A 9 -24.41 0.32 -16.31
C THR A 9 -24.83 1.22 -17.47
N ILE A 10 -24.19 1.11 -18.63
CA ILE A 10 -24.56 1.86 -19.83
C ILE A 10 -25.96 1.45 -20.31
N LEU A 11 -26.32 0.17 -20.23
CA LEU A 11 -27.65 -0.32 -20.61
C LEU A 11 -28.74 0.21 -19.67
N MET A 12 -28.46 0.30 -18.36
CA MET A 12 -29.40 0.83 -17.36
C MET A 12 -29.63 2.34 -17.51
N ILE A 13 -28.59 3.11 -17.86
CA ILE A 13 -28.71 4.56 -18.13
C ILE A 13 -29.58 4.82 -19.35
N PHE A 14 -29.48 4.00 -20.39
CA PHE A 14 -30.37 4.09 -21.56
C PHE A 14 -31.83 3.78 -21.24
N LEU A 15 -32.10 2.90 -20.29
CA LEU A 15 -33.47 2.55 -19.85
C LEU A 15 -34.11 3.62 -18.95
N ALA A 16 -33.32 4.36 -18.17
CA ALA A 16 -33.80 5.40 -17.26
C ALA A 16 -34.14 6.73 -17.97
N CYS A 17 -33.57 7.00 -19.14
CA CYS A 17 -33.82 8.23 -19.90
C CYS A 17 -35.08 8.15 -20.83
N ALA A 18 -35.75 7.00 -20.91
CA ALA A 18 -36.86 6.79 -21.84
C ALA A 18 -38.24 6.92 -21.19
N GLY A 19 -38.57 8.10 -20.66
CA GLY A 19 -39.93 8.53 -20.39
C GLY A 19 -40.74 8.86 -21.68
N PHE A 20 -40.26 8.40 -22.85
CA PHE A 20 -40.92 8.57 -24.14
C PHE A 20 -41.46 7.22 -24.65
N SER A 21 -42.67 7.25 -25.22
CA SER A 21 -43.34 6.12 -25.85
C SER A 21 -42.38 5.35 -26.75
N GLN A 22 -42.00 4.14 -26.32
CA GLN A 22 -41.10 3.26 -27.05
C GLN A 22 -41.74 2.80 -28.35
N THR A 23 -41.07 2.95 -29.45
CA THR A 23 -41.52 2.43 -30.74
C THR A 23 -41.46 0.90 -30.78
N ALA A 24 -42.32 0.25 -31.58
CA ALA A 24 -42.35 -1.21 -31.74
C ALA A 24 -40.98 -1.81 -32.15
N GLU A 25 -40.13 -1.03 -32.82
CA GLU A 25 -38.73 -1.42 -33.17
C GLU A 25 -37.82 -1.42 -31.97
N GLN A 26 -37.95 -0.45 -31.09
CA GLN A 26 -37.14 -0.38 -29.83
C GLN A 26 -37.47 -1.55 -28.91
N GLN A 27 -38.77 -1.93 -28.82
CA GLN A 27 -39.17 -3.11 -28.05
C GLN A 27 -38.61 -4.41 -28.64
N LYS A 28 -38.57 -4.58 -29.96
CA LYS A 28 -37.96 -5.74 -30.61
C LYS A 28 -36.42 -5.81 -30.37
N MET A 29 -35.75 -4.67 -30.34
CA MET A 29 -34.31 -4.63 -30.04
C MET A 29 -34.01 -5.01 -28.58
N ILE A 30 -34.82 -4.52 -27.63
CA ILE A 30 -34.72 -4.88 -26.22
C ILE A 30 -34.97 -6.39 -26.02
N GLU A 31 -35.96 -6.95 -26.67
CA GLU A 31 -36.23 -8.38 -26.58
C GLU A 31 -35.10 -9.23 -27.17
N LYS A 32 -34.52 -8.80 -28.30
CA LYS A 32 -33.38 -9.45 -28.90
C LYS A 32 -32.13 -9.36 -28.00
N ALA A 33 -31.90 -8.22 -27.36
CA ALA A 33 -30.78 -8.04 -26.41
C ALA A 33 -30.96 -8.93 -25.17
N LYS A 34 -32.21 -9.04 -24.63
CA LYS A 34 -32.49 -9.96 -23.53
C LYS A 34 -32.24 -11.42 -23.90
N LYS A 35 -32.71 -11.88 -25.04
CA LYS A 35 -32.46 -13.27 -25.52
C LYS A 35 -30.96 -13.55 -25.71
N MET A 36 -30.19 -12.56 -26.15
CA MET A 36 -28.74 -12.68 -26.30
C MET A 36 -28.03 -12.73 -24.92
N GLN A 37 -28.50 -11.91 -23.97
CA GLN A 37 -28.00 -11.93 -22.60
C GLN A 37 -28.27 -13.27 -21.91
N ASP A 38 -29.50 -13.81 -22.04
CA ASP A 38 -29.87 -15.10 -21.47
C ASP A 38 -29.06 -16.25 -22.12
N SER A 39 -28.77 -16.15 -23.41
CA SER A 39 -27.90 -17.11 -24.12
C SER A 39 -26.49 -17.10 -23.57
N ILE A 40 -25.90 -15.90 -23.30
CA ILE A 40 -24.55 -15.75 -22.72
C ILE A 40 -24.51 -16.29 -21.30
N MET A 41 -25.50 -15.96 -20.49
CA MET A 41 -25.59 -16.40 -19.09
C MET A 41 -25.76 -17.92 -18.95
N ASN A 42 -26.31 -18.57 -19.96
CA ASN A 42 -26.48 -20.03 -19.98
C ASN A 42 -25.27 -20.79 -20.58
N THR A 43 -24.25 -20.10 -21.05
CA THR A 43 -23.06 -20.79 -21.57
C THR A 43 -22.28 -21.50 -20.45
N ALA A 44 -21.66 -22.63 -20.77
CA ALA A 44 -20.86 -23.39 -19.82
C ALA A 44 -19.75 -22.52 -19.20
N MET A 45 -19.13 -21.66 -20.01
CA MET A 45 -18.08 -20.73 -19.60
C MET A 45 -18.54 -19.70 -18.56
N TYR A 46 -19.77 -19.18 -18.69
CA TYR A 46 -20.32 -18.22 -17.70
C TYR A 46 -20.60 -18.90 -16.36
N LYS A 47 -21.13 -20.13 -16.39
CA LYS A 47 -21.34 -20.94 -15.18
C LYS A 47 -20.04 -21.29 -14.47
N GLU A 48 -19.01 -21.59 -15.23
CA GLU A 48 -17.66 -21.88 -14.72
C GLU A 48 -17.03 -20.65 -14.07
N LEU A 49 -17.17 -19.47 -14.68
CA LEU A 49 -16.73 -18.18 -14.09
C LEU A 49 -17.49 -17.82 -12.82
N GLN A 50 -18.77 -18.12 -12.74
CA GLN A 50 -19.54 -17.94 -11.49
C GLN A 50 -19.05 -18.87 -10.40
N GLN A 51 -18.81 -20.15 -10.69
CA GLN A 51 -18.29 -21.10 -9.71
C GLN A 51 -16.92 -20.68 -9.17
N ILE A 52 -16.02 -20.17 -10.05
CA ILE A 52 -14.71 -19.64 -9.64
C ILE A 52 -14.87 -18.42 -8.72
N ASN A 53 -15.79 -17.51 -9.04
CA ASN A 53 -16.04 -16.34 -8.20
C ASN A 53 -16.64 -16.73 -6.84
N ASP A 54 -17.57 -17.67 -6.80
CA ASP A 54 -18.21 -18.15 -5.56
C ASP A 54 -17.20 -18.89 -4.66
N GLN A 55 -16.29 -19.67 -5.26
CA GLN A 55 -15.19 -20.29 -4.53
C GLN A 55 -14.21 -19.24 -3.96
N ALA A 56 -13.86 -18.21 -4.74
CA ALA A 56 -12.99 -17.13 -4.28
C ALA A 56 -13.65 -16.31 -3.14
N GLU A 57 -14.98 -16.12 -3.15
CA GLU A 57 -15.70 -15.48 -2.04
C GLU A 57 -15.78 -16.36 -0.79
N LEU A 58 -15.94 -17.67 -0.96
CA LEU A 58 -15.92 -18.63 0.16
C LEU A 58 -14.54 -18.69 0.81
N GLU A 59 -13.47 -18.68 0.02
CA GLU A 59 -12.10 -18.61 0.53
C GLU A 59 -11.81 -17.30 1.27
N LYS A 60 -12.31 -16.16 0.75
CA LYS A 60 -12.23 -14.87 1.45
C LYS A 60 -13.00 -14.87 2.77
N LYS A 61 -14.16 -15.52 2.84
CA LYS A 61 -14.94 -15.63 4.09
C LYS A 61 -14.26 -16.54 5.11
N SER A 62 -13.72 -17.67 4.70
CA SER A 62 -13.01 -18.59 5.60
C SER A 62 -11.71 -17.95 6.13
N LYS A 63 -10.98 -17.18 5.30
CA LYS A 63 -9.82 -16.39 5.76
C LYS A 63 -10.23 -15.28 6.73
N LYS A 64 -11.36 -14.59 6.52
CA LYS A 64 -11.88 -13.57 7.47
C LYS A 64 -12.29 -14.16 8.83
N GLU A 65 -12.80 -15.37 8.89
CA GLU A 65 -13.13 -16.05 10.17
C GLU A 65 -11.87 -16.53 10.91
N ALA A 66 -10.85 -17.00 10.18
CA ALA A 66 -9.57 -17.38 10.78
C ALA A 66 -8.83 -16.18 11.41
N VAL A 67 -8.92 -14.98 10.80
CA VAL A 67 -8.30 -13.73 11.33
C VAL A 67 -8.96 -13.26 12.63
N LYS A 68 -10.26 -13.50 12.85
CA LYS A 68 -10.91 -13.14 14.12
C LYS A 68 -10.44 -13.94 15.33
N THR A 69 -9.79 -15.09 15.11
CA THR A 69 -9.33 -15.98 16.18
C THR A 69 -7.84 -15.81 16.50
N SER A 70 -7.07 -15.06 15.73
CA SER A 70 -5.60 -14.96 15.84
C SER A 70 -5.06 -13.68 16.48
N VAL A 71 -5.89 -12.77 17.01
CA VAL A 71 -5.41 -11.66 17.84
C VAL A 71 -5.08 -12.17 19.25
N LYS A 72 -4.16 -13.11 19.35
CA LYS A 72 -3.38 -13.39 20.56
C LYS A 72 -1.94 -13.02 20.24
N GLN A 73 -1.50 -11.93 20.88
CA GLN A 73 -0.10 -11.51 20.91
C GLN A 73 0.81 -12.71 21.21
N ASN A 74 1.51 -13.19 20.21
CA ASN A 74 2.68 -14.02 20.41
C ASN A 74 3.90 -13.12 20.43
N ASN A 75 4.26 -12.67 21.63
CA ASN A 75 5.63 -12.26 21.93
C ASN A 75 6.53 -13.47 21.72
N LYS A 76 7.13 -13.61 20.57
CA LYS A 76 8.15 -14.60 20.29
C LYS A 76 9.42 -13.89 19.81
N ASP A 77 10.46 -14.03 20.60
CA ASP A 77 11.88 -13.81 20.38
C ASP A 77 12.33 -12.84 19.29
N SER A 78 12.88 -11.70 19.74
CA SER A 78 13.45 -10.58 18.98
C SER A 78 14.79 -10.89 18.26
N ASN A 79 15.03 -12.12 17.82
CA ASN A 79 16.30 -12.55 17.22
C ASN A 79 16.19 -13.22 15.84
N SER A 80 15.02 -13.21 15.20
CA SER A 80 14.91 -13.72 13.82
C SER A 80 15.45 -12.68 12.84
N LYS A 81 16.44 -13.06 12.04
CA LYS A 81 16.90 -12.24 10.92
C LYS A 81 15.74 -12.02 9.94
N PRO A 82 15.61 -10.82 9.33
CA PRO A 82 14.59 -10.59 8.33
C PRO A 82 14.78 -11.56 7.17
N LYS A 83 13.70 -12.20 6.77
CA LYS A 83 13.72 -13.21 5.71
C LYS A 83 12.53 -13.02 4.78
N LEU A 84 12.82 -13.05 3.49
CA LEU A 84 11.81 -12.98 2.46
C LEU A 84 11.05 -14.32 2.39
N GLU A 85 9.73 -14.29 2.65
CA GLU A 85 8.93 -15.50 2.79
C GLU A 85 8.74 -16.26 1.47
N ASN A 86 8.72 -15.54 0.34
CA ASN A 86 8.39 -16.09 -0.98
C ASN A 86 9.50 -15.87 -2.02
N TYR A 87 10.77 -15.97 -1.63
CA TYR A 87 11.91 -15.79 -2.53
C TYR A 87 12.02 -16.93 -3.56
N PRO A 88 11.81 -16.65 -4.86
CA PRO A 88 11.77 -17.70 -5.88
C PRO A 88 13.13 -18.04 -6.47
N PHE A 89 14.15 -17.20 -6.26
CA PHE A 89 15.45 -17.29 -6.95
C PHE A 89 16.52 -17.95 -6.07
N GLY A 90 16.24 -19.12 -5.51
CA GLY A 90 17.10 -19.83 -4.55
C GLY A 90 18.56 -20.07 -4.93
N SER A 91 19.02 -19.64 -6.12
CA SER A 91 20.42 -19.70 -6.54
C SER A 91 21.11 -18.34 -6.65
N LEU A 92 20.37 -17.23 -6.48
CA LEU A 92 20.85 -15.88 -6.76
C LEU A 92 20.97 -15.08 -5.45
N GLU A 93 22.10 -14.44 -5.25
CA GLU A 93 22.26 -13.33 -4.31
C GLU A 93 21.91 -12.02 -4.99
N VAL A 94 21.22 -11.13 -4.25
CA VAL A 94 20.80 -9.84 -4.79
C VAL A 94 21.13 -8.71 -3.80
N ASN A 95 21.30 -7.52 -4.34
CA ASN A 95 21.46 -6.29 -3.55
C ASN A 95 20.07 -5.78 -3.14
N VAL A 96 19.97 -5.30 -1.91
CA VAL A 96 18.82 -4.54 -1.44
C VAL A 96 19.15 -3.06 -1.61
N MET A 97 18.36 -2.39 -2.43
CA MET A 97 18.57 -1.01 -2.83
C MET A 97 17.35 -0.16 -2.48
N VAL A 98 17.57 1.12 -2.32
CA VAL A 98 16.51 2.13 -2.26
C VAL A 98 16.76 3.20 -3.33
N ILE A 99 15.68 3.73 -3.89
CA ILE A 99 15.73 4.81 -4.88
C ILE A 99 14.85 5.93 -4.36
N PRO A 100 15.40 6.83 -3.53
CA PRO A 100 14.62 7.93 -2.98
C PRO A 100 14.08 8.83 -4.09
N PHE A 101 12.88 9.34 -3.89
CA PHE A 101 12.25 10.24 -4.85
C PHE A 101 13.11 11.47 -5.12
N GLY A 102 13.32 11.78 -6.41
CA GLY A 102 14.14 12.92 -6.84
C GLY A 102 15.65 12.71 -6.75
N MET A 103 16.13 11.49 -6.47
CA MET A 103 17.55 11.15 -6.51
C MET A 103 17.90 10.33 -7.75
N ASP A 104 19.05 10.67 -8.37
CA ASP A 104 19.49 10.02 -9.61
C ASP A 104 20.11 8.64 -9.38
N ASN A 105 20.51 8.34 -8.15
CA ASN A 105 21.27 7.13 -7.85
C ASN A 105 20.60 6.28 -6.78
N ALA A 106 20.53 4.99 -7.07
CA ALA A 106 20.13 3.99 -6.07
C ALA A 106 21.17 3.88 -4.95
N ILE A 107 20.72 3.69 -3.72
CA ILE A 107 21.54 3.53 -2.54
C ILE A 107 21.47 2.07 -2.11
N LYS A 108 22.60 1.39 -2.08
CA LYS A 108 22.70 0.04 -1.53
C LYS A 108 22.59 0.10 -0.01
N ILE A 109 21.64 -0.63 0.54
CA ILE A 109 21.36 -0.70 1.99
C ILE A 109 21.52 -2.11 2.56
N GLY A 110 21.87 -3.08 1.72
CA GLY A 110 22.06 -4.45 2.17
C GLY A 110 22.18 -5.45 1.04
N THR A 111 22.14 -6.71 1.42
CA THR A 111 22.15 -7.86 0.51
C THR A 111 21.12 -8.89 0.97
N MET A 112 20.65 -9.68 0.05
CA MET A 112 19.82 -10.83 0.35
C MET A 112 20.51 -12.10 -0.14
N SER A 113 20.59 -13.08 0.73
CA SER A 113 21.22 -14.38 0.45
C SER A 113 20.34 -15.23 -0.47
N LYS A 114 20.92 -16.32 -0.98
CA LYS A 114 20.21 -17.35 -1.77
C LYS A 114 19.05 -18.00 -1.03
N SER A 115 19.03 -17.96 0.30
CA SER A 115 17.93 -18.47 1.14
C SER A 115 16.85 -17.44 1.44
N GLY A 116 16.98 -16.21 0.91
CA GLY A 116 16.07 -15.10 1.18
C GLY A 116 16.36 -14.36 2.49
N ASP A 117 17.44 -14.69 3.20
CA ASP A 117 17.82 -13.96 4.42
C ASP A 117 18.37 -12.58 4.05
N ILE A 118 17.81 -11.53 4.63
CA ILE A 118 18.21 -10.16 4.37
C ILE A 118 19.24 -9.72 5.42
N GLN A 119 20.32 -9.16 4.95
CA GLN A 119 21.32 -8.51 5.78
C GLN A 119 21.40 -7.03 5.41
N PHE A 120 20.98 -6.18 6.32
CA PHE A 120 21.11 -4.74 6.15
C PHE A 120 22.53 -4.29 6.50
N ASP A 121 23.05 -3.41 5.64
CA ASP A 121 24.32 -2.70 5.80
C ASP A 121 24.07 -1.24 5.42
N PHE A 122 23.47 -0.51 6.36
CA PHE A 122 23.14 0.89 6.14
C PHE A 122 24.41 1.74 6.05
N PRO A 123 24.59 2.52 4.97
CA PRO A 123 25.73 3.41 4.84
C PRO A 123 25.71 4.46 5.98
N SER A 124 26.85 4.63 6.63
CA SER A 124 27.04 5.64 7.68
C SER A 124 26.99 7.06 7.14
N GLU A 125 27.33 7.24 5.87
CA GLU A 125 27.28 8.50 5.14
C GLU A 125 26.69 8.29 3.75
N LEU A 126 25.81 9.19 3.37
CA LEU A 126 25.27 9.23 2.01
C LEU A 126 26.21 10.03 1.12
N LYS A 127 26.86 9.32 0.19
CA LYS A 127 27.75 9.93 -0.81
C LYS A 127 26.96 10.35 -2.04
N ASN A 128 27.43 11.41 -2.70
CA ASN A 128 26.92 11.84 -4.01
C ASN A 128 25.47 12.36 -4.03
N ILE A 129 24.97 12.87 -2.91
CA ILE A 129 23.70 13.61 -2.92
C ILE A 129 24.03 15.04 -3.31
N SER A 130 23.47 15.51 -4.42
CA SER A 130 23.66 16.87 -4.88
C SER A 130 23.11 17.88 -3.86
N LYS A 131 23.66 19.09 -3.85
CA LYS A 131 23.18 20.15 -2.97
C LYS A 131 21.73 20.50 -3.28
N ASP A 132 21.37 20.52 -4.56
CA ASP A 132 20.00 20.78 -5.01
C ASP A 132 19.01 19.74 -4.48
N ASN A 133 19.39 18.46 -4.46
CA ASN A 133 18.58 17.40 -3.85
C ASN A 133 18.42 17.58 -2.34
N GLN A 134 19.49 18.02 -1.62
CA GLN A 134 19.40 18.27 -0.18
C GLN A 134 18.54 19.50 0.17
N GLU A 135 18.47 20.48 -0.72
CA GLU A 135 17.70 21.71 -0.55
C GLU A 135 16.25 21.58 -1.05
N SER A 136 15.93 20.55 -1.82
CA SER A 136 14.57 20.29 -2.33
C SER A 136 13.54 20.18 -1.19
N GLU A 137 12.35 20.69 -1.41
CA GLU A 137 11.22 20.56 -0.46
C GLU A 137 10.86 19.09 -0.22
N SER A 138 10.95 18.23 -1.23
CA SER A 138 10.70 16.78 -1.11
C SER A 138 11.75 16.05 -0.27
N SER A 139 12.88 16.70 0.01
CA SER A 139 13.96 16.19 0.86
C SER A 139 13.99 16.85 2.22
N LYS A 140 12.86 17.33 2.69
CA LYS A 140 12.69 17.93 4.02
C LYS A 140 11.87 17.03 4.94
N LEU A 141 12.17 17.12 6.22
CA LEU A 141 11.55 16.26 7.24
C LEU A 141 10.01 16.36 7.26
N TRP A 142 9.48 17.58 7.07
CA TRP A 142 8.03 17.76 7.00
C TRP A 142 7.42 16.97 5.84
N TYR A 143 8.07 16.95 4.69
CA TYR A 143 7.58 16.21 3.53
C TYR A 143 7.66 14.70 3.76
N THR A 144 8.77 14.23 4.31
CA THR A 144 8.98 12.80 4.60
C THR A 144 7.99 12.22 5.60
N LEU A 145 7.63 12.98 6.63
CA LEU A 145 6.83 12.47 7.76
C LEU A 145 5.41 13.02 7.84
N PHE A 146 5.20 14.26 7.39
CA PHE A 146 3.97 14.99 7.65
C PHE A 146 3.28 15.50 6.39
N SER A 147 3.68 15.05 5.20
CA SER A 147 3.06 15.46 3.94
C SER A 147 1.58 15.09 3.81
N GLN A 148 1.14 14.12 4.61
CA GLN A 148 -0.27 13.72 4.67
C GLN A 148 -1.12 14.61 5.60
N CYS A 149 -0.50 15.53 6.33
CA CYS A 149 -1.17 16.43 7.26
C CYS A 149 -1.45 17.76 6.59
N ASP A 150 -2.66 18.32 6.76
CA ASP A 150 -3.02 19.61 6.17
C ASP A 150 -2.07 20.74 6.62
N ASN A 151 -1.57 20.67 7.86
CA ASN A 151 -0.60 21.60 8.44
C ASN A 151 0.81 21.01 8.57
N GLY A 152 1.15 19.98 7.80
CA GLY A 152 2.40 19.22 7.98
C GLY A 152 3.66 20.07 7.97
N LYS A 153 3.69 21.12 7.14
CA LYS A 153 4.83 22.05 7.08
C LYS A 153 5.03 22.83 8.38
N ASP A 154 3.96 23.15 9.09
CA ASP A 154 4.00 23.90 10.34
C ASP A 154 4.34 23.01 11.55
N MET A 155 4.28 21.69 11.40
CA MET A 155 4.60 20.73 12.46
C MET A 155 6.10 20.65 12.77
N VAL A 156 6.95 21.17 11.89
CA VAL A 156 8.41 21.23 12.05
C VAL A 156 8.88 22.68 11.99
N SER A 157 9.73 23.09 12.95
CA SER A 157 10.39 24.40 12.87
C SER A 157 11.46 24.40 11.79
N GLU A 158 11.85 25.57 11.30
CA GLU A 158 12.97 25.68 10.34
C GLU A 158 14.26 24.98 10.82
N LYS A 159 14.53 25.00 12.13
CA LYS A 159 15.72 24.36 12.72
C LYS A 159 15.64 22.83 12.72
N THR A 160 14.43 22.27 12.78
CA THR A 160 14.17 20.83 12.80
C THR A 160 13.76 20.29 11.44
N ASN A 161 13.55 21.17 10.45
CA ASN A 161 13.25 20.79 9.06
C ASN A 161 14.53 20.38 8.33
N ILE A 162 15.11 19.29 8.79
CA ILE A 162 16.39 18.74 8.32
C ILE A 162 16.23 17.96 7.03
N PHE A 163 17.38 17.69 6.38
CA PHE A 163 17.42 16.77 5.26
C PHE A 163 16.95 15.37 5.66
N SER A 164 15.98 14.88 4.92
CA SER A 164 15.41 13.55 5.07
C SER A 164 14.74 13.11 3.77
N PHE A 165 14.47 11.84 3.62
CA PHE A 165 13.70 11.32 2.50
C PHE A 165 13.02 9.99 2.86
N ASP A 166 11.91 9.75 2.22
CA ASP A 166 11.32 8.44 2.11
C ASP A 166 12.13 7.62 1.08
N THR A 167 12.46 6.41 1.44
CA THR A 167 13.26 5.54 0.56
C THR A 167 12.43 4.89 -0.55
N GLY A 168 11.11 5.01 -0.49
CA GLY A 168 10.21 4.22 -1.33
C GLY A 168 10.28 2.73 -0.99
N ALA A 169 9.81 1.91 -1.91
CA ALA A 169 9.89 0.46 -1.76
C ALA A 169 11.34 -0.05 -1.77
N LEU A 170 11.64 -0.99 -0.89
CA LEU A 170 12.93 -1.70 -0.89
C LEU A 170 13.02 -2.53 -2.18
N SER A 171 13.99 -2.23 -3.03
CA SER A 171 14.14 -2.86 -4.34
C SER A 171 15.25 -3.92 -4.36
N LEU A 172 15.05 -4.95 -5.18
CA LEU A 172 15.99 -6.05 -5.36
C LEU A 172 16.70 -5.93 -6.70
N TRP A 173 18.01 -5.98 -6.67
CA TRP A 173 18.87 -5.81 -7.84
C TRP A 173 19.92 -6.91 -7.91
N THR A 174 20.12 -7.47 -9.07
CA THR A 174 21.24 -8.41 -9.30
C THR A 174 22.59 -7.68 -9.27
N ASN A 175 23.67 -8.43 -9.18
CA ASN A 175 25.02 -7.86 -9.19
C ASN A 175 25.41 -7.25 -10.56
N ASP A 176 24.65 -7.54 -11.61
CA ASP A 176 24.77 -6.96 -12.95
C ASP A 176 23.71 -5.86 -13.20
N ASP A 177 23.28 -5.19 -12.13
CA ASP A 177 22.40 -4.02 -12.12
C ASP A 177 21.01 -4.22 -12.77
N ARG A 178 20.48 -5.45 -12.72
CA ARG A 178 19.10 -5.70 -13.14
C ARG A 178 18.14 -5.63 -11.96
N TYR A 179 17.11 -4.83 -12.13
CA TYR A 179 15.99 -4.79 -11.20
C TYR A 179 15.13 -6.06 -11.33
N VAL A 180 14.89 -6.75 -10.23
CA VAL A 180 14.21 -8.04 -10.20
C VAL A 180 12.99 -8.09 -9.28
N GLY A 181 12.73 -7.05 -8.50
CA GLY A 181 11.56 -6.99 -7.65
C GLY A 181 11.63 -5.96 -6.53
N VAL A 182 10.57 -5.93 -5.72
CA VAL A 182 10.44 -5.11 -4.52
C VAL A 182 10.10 -5.94 -3.31
N ILE A 183 10.40 -5.41 -2.12
CA ILE A 183 10.04 -5.99 -0.84
C ILE A 183 9.02 -5.08 -0.17
N PHE A 184 7.94 -5.67 0.29
CA PHE A 184 6.96 -5.05 1.18
C PHE A 184 7.14 -5.58 2.60
N THR A 185 6.94 -4.71 3.55
CA THR A 185 7.09 -4.99 4.98
C THR A 185 5.76 -4.75 5.68
N VAL A 186 5.13 -5.82 6.14
CA VAL A 186 3.77 -5.79 6.68
C VAL A 186 3.63 -6.69 7.91
N SER A 187 2.72 -6.38 8.80
CA SER A 187 2.42 -7.25 9.95
C SER A 187 1.71 -8.54 9.54
N ASP A 188 0.93 -8.50 8.46
CA ASP A 188 0.24 -9.64 7.87
C ASP A 188 0.15 -9.48 6.35
N GLU A 189 0.24 -10.60 5.61
CA GLU A 189 0.18 -10.59 4.13
C GLU A 189 -1.15 -10.09 3.57
N VAL A 190 -2.23 -10.14 4.34
CA VAL A 190 -3.54 -9.61 3.93
C VAL A 190 -3.55 -8.09 3.69
N LEU A 191 -2.52 -7.37 4.19
CA LEU A 191 -2.31 -5.96 3.91
C LEU A 191 -1.76 -5.69 2.51
N MET A 192 -1.11 -6.68 1.90
CA MET A 192 -0.38 -6.51 0.64
C MET A 192 -1.19 -5.87 -0.48
N PRO A 193 -2.41 -6.33 -0.80
CA PRO A 193 -3.17 -5.73 -1.91
C PRO A 193 -3.42 -4.23 -1.72
N TRP A 194 -3.67 -3.81 -0.47
CA TRP A 194 -3.90 -2.40 -0.17
C TRP A 194 -2.60 -1.59 -0.15
N VAL A 195 -1.53 -2.10 0.44
CA VAL A 195 -0.22 -1.39 0.44
C VAL A 195 0.31 -1.19 -0.98
N GLU A 196 0.01 -2.13 -1.88
CA GLU A 196 0.40 -2.06 -3.29
C GLU A 196 -0.44 -1.05 -4.08
N ASP A 197 -1.74 -0.97 -3.80
CA ASP A 197 -2.67 -0.13 -4.53
C ASP A 197 -3.76 0.45 -3.60
N PRO A 198 -3.39 1.43 -2.74
CA PRO A 198 -4.29 1.97 -1.73
C PRO A 198 -5.48 2.76 -2.30
N ALA A 199 -5.42 3.13 -3.58
CA ALA A 199 -6.50 3.86 -4.23
C ALA A 199 -7.67 2.95 -4.64
N TYR A 200 -7.42 1.67 -4.89
CA TYR A 200 -8.41 0.74 -5.43
C TYR A 200 -8.70 -0.48 -4.55
N MET A 201 -7.85 -0.74 -3.57
CA MET A 201 -7.97 -1.90 -2.69
C MET A 201 -8.51 -1.51 -1.32
N GLU A 202 -9.31 -2.40 -0.73
CA GLU A 202 -9.85 -2.20 0.62
C GLU A 202 -8.75 -2.38 1.67
N PRO A 203 -8.55 -1.41 2.57
CA PRO A 203 -7.62 -1.54 3.68
C PRO A 203 -8.11 -2.59 4.69
N VAL A 204 -7.15 -3.14 5.42
CA VAL A 204 -7.39 -4.00 6.59
C VAL A 204 -6.61 -3.47 7.79
N LEU A 205 -7.05 -3.81 9.00
CA LEU A 205 -6.33 -3.45 10.22
C LEU A 205 -5.00 -4.20 10.27
N GLY A 206 -3.96 -3.51 10.74
CA GLY A 206 -2.61 -4.04 10.85
C GLY A 206 -1.58 -2.96 10.62
N SER A 207 -0.31 -3.35 10.49
CA SER A 207 0.78 -2.40 10.31
C SER A 207 1.54 -2.68 9.02
N TYR A 208 1.95 -1.60 8.35
CA TYR A 208 2.98 -1.64 7.32
C TYR A 208 4.17 -0.79 7.76
N PHE A 209 5.32 -1.05 7.15
CA PHE A 209 6.57 -0.42 7.58
C PHE A 209 7.25 0.21 6.39
N GLU A 210 7.75 1.43 6.58
CA GLU A 210 8.52 2.17 5.60
C GLU A 210 9.91 2.47 6.15
N LEU A 211 10.88 2.53 5.27
CA LEU A 211 12.23 2.94 5.62
C LEU A 211 12.40 4.40 5.24
N ILE A 212 12.88 5.21 6.17
CA ILE A 212 13.23 6.62 5.92
C ILE A 212 14.67 6.90 6.32
N TYR A 213 15.21 7.96 5.77
CA TYR A 213 16.49 8.53 6.20
C TYR A 213 16.28 9.91 6.81
N VAL A 214 16.96 10.17 7.92
CA VAL A 214 17.00 11.49 8.54
C VAL A 214 18.46 11.89 8.85
N ALA A 215 18.86 13.09 8.48
CA ALA A 215 20.24 13.53 8.65
C ALA A 215 20.65 13.78 10.12
N LYS A 216 19.69 14.02 11.00
CA LYS A 216 19.93 14.28 12.43
C LYS A 216 18.83 13.61 13.25
N PRO A 217 19.08 13.35 14.56
CA PRO A 217 18.04 12.85 15.45
C PRO A 217 16.84 13.80 15.49
N PHE A 218 15.63 13.23 15.55
CA PHE A 218 14.38 13.98 15.62
C PHE A 218 13.39 13.27 16.53
N GLN A 219 12.70 14.04 17.35
CA GLN A 219 11.63 13.55 18.22
C GLN A 219 10.35 14.33 17.99
N TYR A 220 9.24 13.63 17.92
CA TYR A 220 7.92 14.23 17.81
C TYR A 220 6.88 13.35 18.50
N ASN A 221 6.01 13.96 19.28
CA ASN A 221 4.85 13.32 19.88
C ASN A 221 3.67 14.27 19.75
N GLY A 222 2.64 13.84 19.02
CA GLY A 222 1.48 14.67 18.75
C GLY A 222 0.59 14.05 17.69
N GLU A 223 -0.42 14.76 17.31
CA GLU A 223 -1.34 14.33 16.25
C GLU A 223 -1.41 15.35 15.11
N CYS A 224 -1.79 14.91 13.95
CA CYS A 224 -2.30 15.76 12.90
C CYS A 224 -3.63 15.23 12.38
N ILE A 225 -4.42 16.13 11.89
CA ILE A 225 -5.70 15.82 11.29
C ILE A 225 -5.65 16.33 9.84
N THR A 226 -6.09 15.50 8.91
CA THR A 226 -6.35 15.91 7.53
C THR A 226 -7.81 15.65 7.19
N THR A 227 -8.35 16.47 6.31
CA THR A 227 -9.74 16.38 5.92
C THR A 227 -9.85 15.82 4.51
N ARG A 228 -10.58 14.74 4.35
CA ARG A 228 -10.92 14.16 3.05
C ARG A 228 -12.35 14.52 2.69
N MET A 229 -12.52 15.29 1.62
CA MET A 229 -13.84 15.64 1.12
C MET A 229 -14.50 14.42 0.48
N LEU A 230 -15.74 14.15 0.88
CA LEU A 230 -16.61 13.09 0.35
C LEU A 230 -17.95 13.69 -0.04
N ASP A 231 -18.69 13.03 -0.93
CA ASP A 231 -20.01 13.48 -1.38
C ASP A 231 -21.04 13.56 -0.24
N GLU A 232 -20.89 12.71 0.79
CA GLU A 232 -21.82 12.64 1.94
C GLU A 232 -21.38 13.50 3.14
N GLY A 233 -20.27 14.25 3.00
CA GLY A 233 -19.69 15.08 4.06
C GLY A 233 -18.23 14.73 4.33
N ASP A 234 -17.50 15.67 4.92
CA ASP A 234 -16.06 15.54 5.13
C ASP A 234 -15.72 14.48 6.18
N ALA A 235 -14.76 13.61 5.84
CA ALA A 235 -14.17 12.65 6.78
C ALA A 235 -12.84 13.17 7.31
N GLN A 236 -12.63 13.05 8.63
CA GLN A 236 -11.35 13.38 9.27
C GLN A 236 -10.47 12.14 9.34
N ILE A 237 -9.22 12.30 8.96
CA ILE A 237 -8.17 11.29 9.09
C ILE A 237 -7.19 11.79 10.14
N THR A 238 -6.95 10.98 11.17
CA THR A 238 -6.06 11.30 12.27
C THR A 238 -4.81 10.44 12.24
N TYR A 239 -3.64 11.09 12.21
CA TYR A 239 -2.35 10.45 12.39
C TYR A 239 -1.81 10.79 13.79
N ASN A 240 -1.61 9.76 14.62
CA ASN A 240 -1.00 9.90 15.94
C ASN A 240 0.48 9.54 15.84
N TYR A 241 1.37 10.48 16.09
CA TYR A 241 2.80 10.30 15.99
C TYR A 241 3.45 10.08 17.36
N ASN A 242 4.32 9.08 17.43
CA ASN A 242 5.22 8.84 18.55
C ASN A 242 6.60 8.47 17.99
N LEU A 243 7.40 9.47 17.68
CA LEU A 243 8.66 9.34 16.95
C LEU A 243 9.86 9.69 17.84
N ASN A 244 10.88 8.82 17.80
CA ASN A 244 12.19 9.05 18.39
C ASN A 244 13.25 8.54 17.44
N LEU A 245 13.53 9.32 16.39
CA LEU A 245 14.40 8.95 15.27
C LEU A 245 15.87 9.21 15.62
N LYS A 246 16.73 8.30 15.18
CA LYS A 246 18.18 8.46 15.18
C LYS A 246 18.64 9.02 13.84
N ALA A 247 19.78 9.68 13.81
CA ALA A 247 20.42 10.01 12.53
C ALA A 247 20.67 8.74 11.71
N GLY A 248 20.44 8.82 10.41
CA GLY A 248 20.52 7.68 9.50
C GLY A 248 19.16 7.06 9.18
N PHE A 249 19.18 5.79 8.81
CA PHE A 249 18.00 5.03 8.42
C PHE A 249 17.18 4.60 9.64
N ASN A 250 15.85 4.75 9.52
CA ASN A 250 14.87 4.38 10.54
C ASN A 250 13.70 3.68 9.88
N PHE A 251 13.21 2.59 10.46
CA PHE A 251 11.94 2.00 10.07
C PHE A 251 10.79 2.68 10.82
N ILE A 252 9.78 3.10 10.07
CA ILE A 252 8.55 3.69 10.59
C ILE A 252 7.43 2.67 10.45
N GLU A 253 6.72 2.42 11.52
CA GLU A 253 5.51 1.61 11.56
C GLU A 253 4.30 2.53 11.46
N TYR A 254 3.46 2.24 10.47
CA TYR A 254 2.13 2.82 10.30
C TYR A 254 1.11 1.75 10.70
N SER A 255 0.52 1.90 11.87
CA SER A 255 -0.48 0.97 12.39
C SER A 255 -1.88 1.51 12.10
N ILE A 256 -2.63 0.80 11.25
CA ILE A 256 -4.02 1.13 10.91
C ILE A 256 -4.90 0.69 12.07
N GLU A 257 -5.41 1.65 12.84
CA GLU A 257 -6.24 1.41 14.02
C GLU A 257 -7.74 1.44 13.72
N HIS A 258 -8.14 2.22 12.70
CA HIS A 258 -9.51 2.31 12.25
C HIS A 258 -9.59 2.52 10.74
N ILE A 259 -10.72 2.14 10.14
CA ILE A 259 -10.98 2.24 8.70
C ILE A 259 -12.34 2.90 8.51
N TYR A 260 -12.35 4.04 7.85
CA TYR A 260 -13.57 4.69 7.38
C TYR A 260 -14.16 3.87 6.23
N LYS A 261 -15.41 3.42 6.40
CA LYS A 261 -16.11 2.60 5.41
C LYS A 261 -16.86 3.48 4.44
N THR A 262 -16.61 3.26 3.16
CA THR A 262 -17.29 3.89 2.04
C THR A 262 -18.09 2.85 1.26
N ASP A 263 -18.90 3.29 0.30
CA ASP A 263 -19.46 2.39 -0.70
C ASP A 263 -18.37 1.94 -1.67
N PRO A 264 -17.99 0.65 -1.71
CA PRO A 264 -16.91 0.15 -2.55
C PRO A 264 -17.20 0.27 -4.06
N ASN A 265 -18.44 0.56 -4.45
CA ASN A 265 -18.79 0.84 -5.84
C ASN A 265 -18.42 2.28 -6.27
N ILE A 266 -18.29 3.17 -5.30
CA ILE A 266 -17.94 4.59 -5.52
C ILE A 266 -16.46 4.81 -5.32
N MET A 267 -15.93 4.38 -4.16
CA MET A 267 -14.51 4.51 -3.84
C MET A 267 -14.10 3.47 -2.79
N ALA A 268 -12.82 3.12 -2.77
CA ALA A 268 -12.28 2.25 -1.73
C ALA A 268 -12.36 2.92 -0.36
N SER A 269 -12.64 2.13 0.68
CA SER A 269 -12.50 2.54 2.08
C SER A 269 -11.05 2.97 2.36
N PHE A 270 -10.81 3.73 3.42
CA PHE A 270 -9.47 4.21 3.73
C PHE A 270 -9.22 4.22 5.24
N PRO A 271 -7.95 4.12 5.67
CA PRO A 271 -7.60 4.32 7.07
C PRO A 271 -7.91 5.76 7.49
N ASP A 272 -8.65 5.92 8.59
CA ASP A 272 -8.97 7.24 9.15
C ASP A 272 -8.35 7.44 10.54
N LYS A 273 -7.76 6.39 11.11
CA LYS A 273 -6.95 6.50 12.31
C LYS A 273 -5.70 5.64 12.19
N VAL A 274 -4.54 6.29 12.21
CA VAL A 274 -3.23 5.65 12.03
C VAL A 274 -2.30 6.08 13.17
N LEU A 275 -1.68 5.10 13.83
CA LEU A 275 -0.57 5.34 14.75
C LEU A 275 0.75 5.23 13.99
N VAL A 276 1.58 6.27 14.07
CA VAL A 276 2.87 6.36 13.39
C VAL A 276 3.98 6.38 14.46
N LYS A 277 4.86 5.39 14.42
CA LYS A 277 5.98 5.30 15.36
C LYS A 277 7.21 4.69 14.68
N ASN A 278 8.39 4.99 15.19
CA ASN A 278 9.57 4.28 14.72
C ASN A 278 9.75 2.95 15.47
N THR A 279 10.33 1.98 14.79
CA THR A 279 10.70 0.70 15.41
C THR A 279 12.07 0.80 16.09
N VAL A 280 12.33 -0.11 17.02
CA VAL A 280 13.67 -0.29 17.58
C VAL A 280 14.45 -1.26 16.68
N GLY A 281 15.20 -0.70 15.71
CA GLY A 281 15.94 -1.49 14.73
C GLY A 281 15.06 -2.05 13.62
N ILE A 282 15.44 -3.21 13.10
CA ILE A 282 14.72 -3.88 12.01
C ILE A 282 13.40 -4.44 12.53
N PRO A 283 12.26 -4.16 11.87
CA PRO A 283 10.95 -4.59 12.36
C PRO A 283 10.80 -6.12 12.32
N ASN A 284 10.18 -6.65 13.35
CA ASN A 284 9.73 -8.04 13.36
C ASN A 284 8.38 -8.14 12.66
N CYS A 285 8.41 -8.31 11.34
CA CYS A 285 7.26 -8.33 10.47
C CYS A 285 7.42 -9.37 9.36
N LYS A 286 6.44 -9.51 8.49
CA LYS A 286 6.57 -10.28 7.26
C LYS A 286 7.26 -9.45 6.19
N TRP A 287 8.21 -10.09 5.52
CA TRP A 287 8.96 -9.54 4.40
C TRP A 287 8.51 -10.25 3.12
N ILE A 288 7.74 -9.58 2.30
CA ILE A 288 7.08 -10.20 1.15
C ILE A 288 7.63 -9.59 -0.13
N GLY A 289 8.13 -10.44 -1.03
CA GLY A 289 8.66 -10.02 -2.33
C GLY A 289 7.58 -10.03 -3.41
N LYS A 290 7.64 -9.03 -4.28
CA LYS A 290 6.99 -9.04 -5.59
C LYS A 290 8.07 -8.96 -6.66
N TYR A 291 8.04 -9.90 -7.61
CA TYR A 291 9.10 -10.11 -8.59
C TYR A 291 8.61 -9.81 -10.01
N PHE A 292 9.53 -9.43 -10.89
CA PHE A 292 9.28 -9.03 -12.27
C PHE A 292 10.12 -9.83 -13.26
#